data_22ba3c163ca57386e206bd667325f188
#
_entry.id   22ba3c163ca57386e206bd667325f188
#
_cell.length_a   1.000
_cell.length_b   1.000
_cell.length_c   1.000
_cell.angle_alpha   90.00
_cell.angle_beta   90.00
_cell.angle_gamma   90.00
#
_symmetry.space_group_name_H-M   'P 1'
#
loop_
_entity.id
_entity.type
_entity.pdbx_description
1 polymer ?
#
loop_
_entity_poly.entity_id
_entity_poly.type
_entity_poly.pdbx_seq_one_letter_code
_entity_poly.pdbx_strand_id
1 'polypeptide(L)'
;MSKQLKGSLMVLTAGIAWGFSGVSGQYLMAHGVNVNLLTSLRLLLSGILLTASVFFRQRDKLVQAIKDRKNLVSIALFALFGLVLNQYAYLSAIQYTNAGTATVLQYVTPVIILAFVCAKYRRFPTAAELVAIIMAIVGTFTIATHGQIRELAITPLGLFWGLFSAVTYALYILLPAKAIEKWGSLIVIGLGLLIGGLIFPIVIQAWKYELPLTGGNLLALFGLVFIGTVFAYTVFLKGTTMVGAVKGSLLASVEPIASVILTVLIMGDRFFAIDVVGMFLIVLAVIIISLKNLVALKKQEKIQR
;
A
#
# COMPACT_ATOMS: atom_id res chain seq x y z
N MET A 1 -24.48 5.24 16.68
CA MET A 1 -23.18 4.56 16.44
C MET A 1 -22.09 5.42 17.03
N SER A 2 -21.24 4.86 17.90
CA SER A 2 -20.15 5.63 18.53
C SER A 2 -19.13 6.12 17.46
N LYS A 3 -18.46 7.26 17.73
CA LYS A 3 -17.42 7.83 16.83
C LYS A 3 -16.32 6.81 16.52
N GLN A 4 -15.94 6.02 17.53
CA GLN A 4 -14.93 4.97 17.37
C GLN A 4 -15.39 3.83 16.47
N LEU A 5 -16.63 3.36 16.61
CA LEU A 5 -17.17 2.30 15.77
C LEU A 5 -17.26 2.76 14.31
N LYS A 6 -17.74 3.99 14.08
CA LYS A 6 -17.79 4.59 12.74
C LYS A 6 -16.39 4.67 12.09
N GLY A 7 -15.40 5.16 12.83
CA GLY A 7 -14.03 5.24 12.34
C GLY A 7 -13.43 3.86 12.05
N SER A 8 -13.68 2.86 12.90
CA SER A 8 -13.20 1.49 12.68
C SER A 8 -13.82 0.88 11.42
N LEU A 9 -15.12 1.02 11.20
CA LEU A 9 -15.79 0.54 9.98
C LEU A 9 -15.23 1.23 8.73
N MET A 10 -14.96 2.54 8.79
CA MET A 10 -14.37 3.26 7.66
C MET A 10 -12.99 2.72 7.31
N VAL A 11 -12.13 2.46 8.29
CA VAL A 11 -10.79 1.90 8.05
C VAL A 11 -10.87 0.49 7.48
N LEU A 12 -11.74 -0.37 8.03
CA LEU A 12 -11.96 -1.73 7.50
C LEU A 12 -12.45 -1.68 6.05
N THR A 13 -13.41 -0.81 5.74
CA THR A 13 -13.90 -0.64 4.36
C THR A 13 -12.79 -0.18 3.41
N ALA A 14 -11.91 0.71 3.85
CA ALA A 14 -10.76 1.15 3.06
C ALA A 14 -9.76 0.01 2.80
N GLY A 15 -9.46 -0.82 3.80
CA GLY A 15 -8.60 -2.00 3.64
C GLY A 15 -9.18 -3.01 2.64
N ILE A 16 -10.49 -3.28 2.73
CA ILE A 16 -11.17 -4.14 1.74
C ILE A 16 -11.12 -3.53 0.34
N ALA A 17 -11.31 -2.21 0.22
CA ALA A 17 -11.23 -1.49 -1.06
C ALA A 17 -9.81 -1.55 -1.66
N TRP A 18 -8.75 -1.53 -0.85
CA TRP A 18 -7.39 -1.75 -1.33
C TRP A 18 -7.16 -3.18 -1.81
N GLY A 19 -7.65 -4.19 -1.09
CA GLY A 19 -7.63 -5.58 -1.55
C GLY A 19 -8.35 -5.75 -2.91
N PHE A 20 -9.53 -5.15 -3.06
CA PHE A 20 -10.28 -5.13 -4.32
C PHE A 20 -9.50 -4.43 -5.44
N SER A 21 -8.78 -3.35 -5.13
CA SER A 21 -7.92 -2.64 -6.07
C SER A 21 -6.81 -3.53 -6.64
N GLY A 22 -6.17 -4.34 -5.80
CA GLY A 22 -5.15 -5.30 -6.24
C GLY A 22 -5.71 -6.31 -7.24
N VAL A 23 -6.88 -6.88 -6.92
CA VAL A 23 -7.57 -7.83 -7.80
C VAL A 23 -8.04 -7.17 -9.10
N SER A 24 -8.51 -5.92 -9.04
CA SER A 24 -8.83 -5.13 -10.25
C SER A 24 -7.60 -4.94 -11.15
N GLY A 25 -6.43 -4.68 -10.56
CA GLY A 25 -5.15 -4.61 -11.28
C GLY A 25 -4.77 -5.94 -11.91
N GLN A 26 -4.92 -7.06 -11.18
CA GLN A 26 -4.70 -8.42 -11.70
C GLN A 26 -5.63 -8.71 -12.89
N TYR A 27 -6.91 -8.41 -12.76
CA TYR A 27 -7.89 -8.58 -13.83
C TYR A 27 -7.48 -7.83 -15.10
N LEU A 28 -7.13 -6.55 -14.98
CA LEU A 28 -6.72 -5.73 -16.12
C LEU A 28 -5.50 -6.31 -16.83
N MET A 29 -4.48 -6.74 -16.08
CA MET A 29 -3.27 -7.35 -16.67
C MET A 29 -3.57 -8.71 -17.32
N ALA A 30 -4.44 -9.53 -16.73
CA ALA A 30 -4.90 -10.78 -17.31
C ALA A 30 -5.69 -10.58 -18.64
N HIS A 31 -6.28 -9.38 -18.82
CA HIS A 31 -7.02 -9.01 -20.03
C HIS A 31 -6.23 -8.06 -20.96
N GLY A 32 -4.91 -8.18 -20.95
CA GLY A 32 -4.01 -7.55 -21.92
C GLY A 32 -3.58 -6.13 -21.63
N VAL A 33 -3.92 -5.56 -20.47
CA VAL A 33 -3.44 -4.23 -20.09
C VAL A 33 -2.00 -4.32 -19.57
N ASN A 34 -1.09 -3.62 -20.23
CA ASN A 34 0.32 -3.60 -19.82
C ASN A 34 0.51 -2.89 -18.46
N VAL A 35 1.39 -3.43 -17.61
CA VAL A 35 1.67 -2.88 -16.26
C VAL A 35 2.15 -1.43 -16.29
N ASN A 36 2.91 -1.04 -17.31
CA ASN A 36 3.37 0.34 -17.49
C ASN A 36 2.20 1.30 -17.72
N LEU A 37 1.30 0.93 -18.65
CA LEU A 37 0.09 1.70 -18.93
C LEU A 37 -0.82 1.76 -17.69
N LEU A 38 -1.00 0.62 -17.02
CA LEU A 38 -1.86 0.51 -15.85
C LEU A 38 -1.37 1.40 -14.70
N THR A 39 -0.05 1.38 -14.43
CA THR A 39 0.57 2.26 -13.44
C THR A 39 0.37 3.73 -13.82
N SER A 40 0.56 4.08 -15.09
CA SER A 40 0.36 5.43 -15.61
C SER A 40 -1.06 5.92 -15.40
N LEU A 41 -2.05 5.12 -15.81
CA LEU A 41 -3.47 5.45 -15.66
C LEU A 41 -3.87 5.60 -14.20
N ARG A 42 -3.41 4.67 -13.34
CA ARG A 42 -3.67 4.73 -11.90
C ARG A 42 -3.13 6.02 -11.28
N LEU A 43 -1.87 6.37 -11.54
CA LEU A 43 -1.24 7.57 -11.00
C LEU A 43 -1.92 8.84 -11.51
N LEU A 44 -2.10 8.95 -12.83
CA LEU A 44 -2.62 10.16 -13.47
C LEU A 44 -4.08 10.41 -13.10
N LEU A 45 -4.95 9.43 -13.30
CA LEU A 45 -6.39 9.60 -13.04
C LEU A 45 -6.66 9.82 -11.56
N SER A 46 -6.02 9.04 -10.67
CA SER A 46 -6.18 9.25 -9.23
C SER A 46 -5.58 10.57 -8.77
N GLY A 47 -4.46 11.00 -9.35
CA GLY A 47 -3.83 12.29 -9.08
C GLY A 47 -4.73 13.46 -9.47
N ILE A 48 -5.34 13.41 -10.66
CA ILE A 48 -6.31 14.42 -11.11
C ILE A 48 -7.51 14.45 -10.17
N LEU A 49 -8.14 13.31 -9.90
CA LEU A 49 -9.35 13.23 -9.07
C LEU A 49 -9.12 13.71 -7.63
N LEU A 50 -8.03 13.26 -6.99
CA LEU A 50 -7.72 13.67 -5.62
C LEU A 50 -7.34 15.15 -5.56
N THR A 51 -6.48 15.63 -6.48
CA THR A 51 -6.08 17.04 -6.50
C THR A 51 -7.27 17.95 -6.81
N ALA A 52 -8.15 17.58 -7.73
CA ALA A 52 -9.39 18.31 -7.98
C ALA A 52 -10.29 18.34 -6.73
N SER A 53 -10.48 17.20 -6.06
CA SER A 53 -11.25 17.14 -4.80
C SER A 53 -10.68 18.07 -3.72
N VAL A 54 -9.35 18.13 -3.60
CA VAL A 54 -8.67 19.04 -2.68
C VAL A 54 -8.83 20.50 -3.12
N PHE A 55 -8.71 20.78 -4.42
CA PHE A 55 -8.89 22.13 -4.96
C PHE A 55 -10.26 22.70 -4.62
N PHE A 56 -11.33 21.93 -4.76
CA PHE A 56 -12.68 22.41 -4.41
C PHE A 56 -12.92 22.56 -2.90
N ARG A 57 -12.16 21.85 -2.04
CA ARG A 57 -12.38 21.86 -0.59
C ARG A 57 -11.39 22.70 0.19
N GLN A 58 -10.15 22.82 -0.28
CA GLN A 58 -9.01 23.41 0.44
C GLN A 58 -8.09 24.19 -0.52
N ARG A 59 -8.65 24.97 -1.42
CA ARG A 59 -7.93 25.69 -2.49
C ARG A 59 -6.74 26.48 -1.98
N ASP A 60 -6.93 27.30 -0.94
CA ASP A 60 -5.87 28.20 -0.45
C ASP A 60 -4.68 27.41 0.11
N LYS A 61 -4.97 26.31 0.84
CA LYS A 61 -3.94 25.44 1.38
C LYS A 61 -3.19 24.69 0.30
N LEU A 62 -3.87 24.25 -0.75
CA LEU A 62 -3.26 23.61 -1.92
C LEU A 62 -2.33 24.58 -2.67
N VAL A 63 -2.79 25.81 -2.92
CA VAL A 63 -1.99 26.86 -3.60
C VAL A 63 -0.75 27.21 -2.76
N GLN A 64 -0.89 27.32 -1.44
CA GLN A 64 0.26 27.54 -0.55
C GLN A 64 1.26 26.39 -0.60
N ALA A 65 0.78 25.12 -0.62
CA ALA A 65 1.63 23.95 -0.72
C ALA A 65 2.45 23.92 -2.02
N ILE A 66 1.82 24.33 -3.15
CA ILE A 66 2.48 24.42 -4.47
C ILE A 66 3.51 25.56 -4.49
N LYS A 67 3.23 26.70 -3.86
CA LYS A 67 4.14 27.86 -3.80
C LYS A 67 5.35 27.61 -2.90
N ASP A 68 5.28 26.72 -1.93
CA ASP A 68 6.39 26.35 -1.07
C ASP A 68 7.37 25.42 -1.79
N ARG A 69 8.36 26.00 -2.47
CA ARG A 69 9.34 25.28 -3.30
C ARG A 69 10.04 24.14 -2.56
N LYS A 70 10.40 24.35 -1.29
CA LYS A 70 11.09 23.32 -0.50
C LYS A 70 10.21 22.09 -0.25
N ASN A 71 8.93 22.33 0.05
CA ASN A 71 7.97 21.23 0.22
C ASN A 71 7.59 20.60 -1.10
N LEU A 72 7.49 21.37 -2.18
CA LEU A 72 7.21 20.84 -3.52
C LEU A 72 8.30 19.86 -3.98
N VAL A 73 9.57 20.19 -3.74
CA VAL A 73 10.70 19.26 -4.01
C VAL A 73 10.56 17.98 -3.16
N SER A 74 10.23 18.11 -1.87
CA SER A 74 9.98 16.94 -1.01
C SER A 74 8.82 16.08 -1.50
N ILE A 75 7.73 16.72 -1.96
CA ILE A 75 6.58 16.01 -2.56
C ILE A 75 6.96 15.36 -3.89
N ALA A 76 7.80 16.00 -4.71
CA ALA A 76 8.28 15.42 -5.97
C ALA A 76 9.19 14.20 -5.73
N LEU A 77 10.08 14.25 -4.75
CA LEU A 77 10.88 13.08 -4.34
C LEU A 77 9.99 11.96 -3.82
N PHE A 78 8.99 12.27 -3.01
CA PHE A 78 7.99 11.30 -2.59
C PHE A 78 7.19 10.74 -3.77
N ALA A 79 6.82 11.58 -4.75
CA ALA A 79 6.10 11.14 -5.95
C ALA A 79 6.90 10.08 -6.72
N LEU A 80 8.21 10.31 -6.92
CA LEU A 80 9.04 9.38 -7.69
C LEU A 80 9.41 8.13 -6.89
N PHE A 81 9.99 8.30 -5.71
CA PHE A 81 10.57 7.21 -4.92
C PHE A 81 9.55 6.52 -3.99
N GLY A 82 8.53 7.22 -3.56
CA GLY A 82 7.47 6.67 -2.71
C GLY A 82 6.27 6.17 -3.52
N LEU A 83 5.72 6.96 -4.43
CA LEU A 83 4.48 6.61 -5.13
C LEU A 83 4.72 5.83 -6.41
N VAL A 84 5.50 6.38 -7.36
CA VAL A 84 5.71 5.74 -8.67
C VAL A 84 6.37 4.37 -8.49
N LEU A 85 7.51 4.31 -7.78
CA LEU A 85 8.20 3.04 -7.55
C LEU A 85 7.33 2.04 -6.79
N ASN A 86 6.59 2.47 -5.77
CA ASN A 86 5.74 1.57 -5.02
C ASN A 86 4.58 1.03 -5.86
N GLN A 87 3.89 1.88 -6.60
CA GLN A 87 2.78 1.48 -7.45
C GLN A 87 3.23 0.52 -8.54
N TYR A 88 4.36 0.83 -9.19
CA TYR A 88 4.93 0.00 -10.24
C TYR A 88 5.41 -1.35 -9.69
N ALA A 89 6.17 -1.35 -8.58
CA ALA A 89 6.67 -2.57 -7.96
C ALA A 89 5.52 -3.49 -7.50
N TYR A 90 4.47 -2.92 -6.92
CA TYR A 90 3.31 -3.68 -6.47
C TYR A 90 2.54 -4.30 -7.65
N LEU A 91 2.25 -3.53 -8.71
CA LEU A 91 1.58 -4.08 -9.90
C LEU A 91 2.45 -5.09 -10.63
N SER A 92 3.78 -4.89 -10.68
CA SER A 92 4.71 -5.89 -11.20
C SER A 92 4.72 -7.16 -10.35
N ALA A 93 4.66 -7.06 -9.03
CA ALA A 93 4.53 -8.23 -8.16
C ALA A 93 3.23 -9.00 -8.45
N ILE A 94 2.12 -8.31 -8.65
CA ILE A 94 0.84 -8.93 -9.06
C ILE A 94 0.99 -9.63 -10.40
N GLN A 95 1.64 -9.01 -11.37
CA GLN A 95 1.84 -9.58 -12.72
C GLN A 95 2.61 -10.91 -12.69
N TYR A 96 3.59 -11.04 -11.82
CA TYR A 96 4.44 -12.24 -11.71
C TYR A 96 3.97 -13.22 -10.63
N THR A 97 2.93 -12.88 -9.88
CA THR A 97 2.31 -13.74 -8.86
C THR A 97 0.77 -13.66 -8.97
N ASN A 98 0.13 -13.03 -8.01
CA ASN A 98 -1.27 -12.64 -7.97
C ASN A 98 -1.48 -11.55 -6.91
N ALA A 99 -2.68 -10.96 -6.86
CA ALA A 99 -2.97 -9.86 -5.95
C ALA A 99 -2.85 -10.27 -4.47
N GLY A 100 -3.28 -11.48 -4.11
CA GLY A 100 -3.16 -11.99 -2.74
C GLY A 100 -1.71 -12.12 -2.29
N THR A 101 -0.88 -12.83 -3.06
CA THR A 101 0.55 -13.04 -2.77
C THR A 101 1.32 -11.72 -2.76
N ALA A 102 1.13 -10.86 -3.78
CA ALA A 102 1.80 -9.57 -3.85
C ALA A 102 1.49 -8.67 -2.66
N THR A 103 0.21 -8.61 -2.24
CA THR A 103 -0.21 -7.82 -1.08
C THR A 103 0.41 -8.36 0.21
N VAL A 104 0.41 -9.68 0.42
CA VAL A 104 1.01 -10.27 1.63
C VAL A 104 2.52 -10.03 1.66
N LEU A 105 3.24 -10.19 0.55
CA LEU A 105 4.68 -9.89 0.49
C LEU A 105 4.96 -8.40 0.78
N GLN A 106 4.14 -7.49 0.27
CA GLN A 106 4.26 -6.07 0.58
C GLN A 106 4.06 -5.79 2.08
N TYR A 107 3.24 -6.57 2.78
CA TYR A 107 3.02 -6.45 4.22
C TYR A 107 4.24 -6.83 5.09
N VAL A 108 5.36 -7.25 4.51
CA VAL A 108 6.67 -7.32 5.20
C VAL A 108 7.22 -5.92 5.54
N THR A 109 6.68 -4.86 4.96
CA THR A 109 7.09 -3.44 5.16
C THR A 109 7.32 -3.05 6.62
N PRO A 110 6.43 -3.33 7.59
CA PRO A 110 6.67 -2.95 8.99
C PRO A 110 7.92 -3.60 9.59
N VAL A 111 8.26 -4.81 9.13
CA VAL A 111 9.49 -5.51 9.54
C VAL A 111 10.73 -4.83 8.94
N ILE A 112 10.65 -4.40 7.68
CA ILE A 112 11.72 -3.63 7.02
C ILE A 112 11.95 -2.29 7.73
N ILE A 113 10.86 -1.56 8.05
CA ILE A 113 10.93 -0.30 8.80
C ILE A 113 11.56 -0.53 10.18
N LEU A 114 11.15 -1.61 10.87
CA LEU A 114 11.70 -1.98 12.16
C LEU A 114 13.20 -2.26 12.08
N ALA A 115 13.65 -3.05 11.10
CA ALA A 115 15.06 -3.34 10.87
C ALA A 115 15.85 -2.05 10.62
N PHE A 116 15.33 -1.15 9.78
CA PHE A 116 15.92 0.16 9.54
C PHE A 116 16.02 1.01 10.82
N VAL A 117 14.98 1.06 11.64
CA VAL A 117 14.96 1.79 12.91
C VAL A 117 15.98 1.21 13.89
N CYS A 118 16.05 -0.12 14.03
CA CYS A 118 17.05 -0.79 14.87
C CYS A 118 18.48 -0.47 14.43
N ALA A 119 18.76 -0.52 13.13
CA ALA A 119 20.07 -0.18 12.57
C ALA A 119 20.43 1.31 12.78
N LYS A 120 19.50 2.21 12.47
CA LYS A 120 19.69 3.68 12.61
C LYS A 120 20.01 4.11 14.04
N TYR A 121 19.29 3.55 15.02
CA TYR A 121 19.46 3.87 16.43
C TYR A 121 20.42 2.93 17.17
N ARG A 122 21.08 2.00 16.43
CA ARG A 122 22.02 1.01 16.96
C ARG A 122 21.47 0.24 18.17
N ARG A 123 20.16 -0.07 18.13
CA ARG A 123 19.48 -0.83 19.17
C ARG A 123 19.13 -2.25 18.71
N PHE A 124 19.19 -3.18 19.64
CA PHE A 124 18.71 -4.54 19.36
C PHE A 124 17.17 -4.58 19.32
N PRO A 125 16.58 -5.48 18.51
CA PRO A 125 15.16 -5.75 18.56
C PRO A 125 14.77 -6.29 19.94
N THR A 126 13.60 -5.90 20.41
CA THR A 126 13.00 -6.55 21.60
C THR A 126 12.53 -7.97 21.25
N ALA A 127 12.25 -8.82 22.27
CA ALA A 127 11.78 -10.19 22.04
C ALA A 127 10.56 -10.26 21.12
N ALA A 128 9.55 -9.38 21.30
CA ALA A 128 8.37 -9.32 20.42
C ALA A 128 8.73 -8.91 18.99
N GLU A 129 9.66 -7.95 18.82
CA GLU A 129 10.15 -7.53 17.49
C GLU A 129 10.93 -8.67 16.82
N LEU A 130 11.76 -9.40 17.57
CA LEU A 130 12.50 -10.54 17.04
C LEU A 130 11.57 -11.65 16.58
N VAL A 131 10.55 -11.99 17.37
CA VAL A 131 9.51 -12.96 16.98
C VAL A 131 8.83 -12.52 15.69
N ALA A 132 8.43 -11.25 15.58
CA ALA A 132 7.80 -10.73 14.35
C ALA A 132 8.73 -10.81 13.13
N ILE A 133 10.02 -10.50 13.28
CA ILE A 133 11.02 -10.64 12.21
C ILE A 133 11.12 -12.10 11.76
N ILE A 134 11.26 -13.03 12.69
CA ILE A 134 11.34 -14.47 12.37
C ILE A 134 10.07 -14.93 11.66
N MET A 135 8.91 -14.57 12.16
CA MET A 135 7.62 -14.93 11.54
C MET A 135 7.49 -14.38 10.10
N ALA A 136 7.93 -13.15 9.86
CA ALA A 136 7.91 -12.57 8.52
C ALA A 136 8.89 -13.29 7.57
N ILE A 137 10.09 -13.63 8.03
CA ILE A 137 11.08 -14.40 7.25
C ILE A 137 10.53 -15.79 6.92
N VAL A 138 10.04 -16.52 7.92
CA VAL A 138 9.47 -17.86 7.74
C VAL A 138 8.25 -17.79 6.83
N GLY A 139 7.35 -16.84 7.05
CA GLY A 139 6.16 -16.67 6.21
C GLY A 139 6.50 -16.36 4.75
N THR A 140 7.47 -15.47 4.51
CA THR A 140 7.96 -15.16 3.15
C THR A 140 8.58 -16.39 2.50
N PHE A 141 9.42 -17.13 3.23
CA PHE A 141 10.02 -18.37 2.76
C PHE A 141 8.97 -19.42 2.41
N THR A 142 7.97 -19.59 3.25
CA THR A 142 6.87 -20.55 3.06
C THR A 142 6.08 -20.24 1.78
N ILE A 143 5.75 -18.97 1.53
CA ILE A 143 5.07 -18.54 0.30
C ILE A 143 5.98 -18.72 -0.92
N ALA A 144 7.26 -18.38 -0.78
CA ALA A 144 8.20 -18.44 -1.90
C ALA A 144 8.49 -19.86 -2.39
N THR A 145 8.36 -20.87 -1.51
CA THR A 145 8.81 -22.25 -1.78
C THR A 145 7.71 -23.31 -1.64
N HIS A 146 6.48 -22.95 -1.23
CA HIS A 146 5.45 -23.89 -0.77
C HIS A 146 5.98 -24.88 0.31
N GLY A 147 6.96 -24.41 1.12
CA GLY A 147 7.64 -25.23 2.12
C GLY A 147 8.71 -26.18 1.56
N GLN A 148 9.03 -26.15 0.29
CA GLN A 148 10.07 -26.99 -0.34
C GLN A 148 11.38 -26.20 -0.45
N ILE A 149 12.44 -26.70 0.18
CA ILE A 149 13.72 -25.96 0.29
C ILE A 149 14.46 -25.85 -1.07
N ARG A 150 14.16 -26.71 -2.03
CA ARG A 150 14.93 -26.85 -3.27
C ARG A 150 14.33 -26.14 -4.48
N GLU A 151 13.09 -25.70 -4.41
CA GLU A 151 12.38 -25.11 -5.54
C GLU A 151 11.61 -23.85 -5.12
N LEU A 152 11.62 -22.85 -6.00
CA LEU A 152 10.78 -21.67 -5.82
C LEU A 152 9.40 -21.95 -6.40
N ALA A 153 8.37 -21.79 -5.59
CA ALA A 153 6.98 -21.93 -5.99
C ALA A 153 6.44 -20.72 -6.76
N ILE A 154 7.03 -19.54 -6.49
CA ILE A 154 6.77 -18.31 -7.23
C ILE A 154 7.99 -17.95 -8.07
N THR A 155 7.75 -17.21 -9.16
CA THR A 155 8.86 -16.82 -10.03
C THR A 155 9.88 -15.96 -9.27
N PRO A 156 11.20 -16.04 -9.58
CA PRO A 156 12.20 -15.16 -8.96
C PRO A 156 11.87 -13.67 -9.12
N LEU A 157 11.28 -13.29 -10.27
CA LEU A 157 10.80 -11.91 -10.50
C LEU A 157 9.61 -11.57 -9.59
N GLY A 158 8.71 -12.49 -9.34
CA GLY A 158 7.58 -12.30 -8.43
C GLY A 158 8.03 -12.06 -7.00
N LEU A 159 8.99 -12.85 -6.51
CA LEU A 159 9.60 -12.65 -5.20
C LEU A 159 10.34 -11.32 -5.11
N PHE A 160 11.15 -11.01 -6.13
CA PHE A 160 11.87 -9.73 -6.21
C PHE A 160 10.92 -8.54 -6.14
N TRP A 161 9.91 -8.49 -7.03
CA TRP A 161 8.98 -7.37 -7.07
C TRP A 161 8.12 -7.28 -5.80
N GLY A 162 7.71 -8.41 -5.23
CA GLY A 162 6.98 -8.46 -3.97
C GLY A 162 7.76 -7.86 -2.81
N LEU A 163 9.00 -8.29 -2.59
CA LEU A 163 9.86 -7.74 -1.54
C LEU A 163 10.31 -6.30 -1.84
N PHE A 164 10.59 -5.98 -3.11
CA PHE A 164 10.92 -4.61 -3.51
C PHE A 164 9.72 -3.67 -3.30
N SER A 165 8.50 -4.15 -3.52
CA SER A 165 7.29 -3.37 -3.19
C SER A 165 7.19 -3.06 -1.69
N ALA A 166 7.62 -3.98 -0.82
CA ALA A 166 7.67 -3.74 0.62
C ALA A 166 8.70 -2.67 1.01
N VAL A 167 9.87 -2.65 0.35
CA VAL A 167 10.88 -1.58 0.53
C VAL A 167 10.36 -0.23 0.05
N THR A 168 9.79 -0.18 -1.14
CA THR A 168 9.25 1.07 -1.71
C THR A 168 8.03 1.57 -0.94
N TYR A 169 7.25 0.67 -0.34
CA TYR A 169 6.17 1.04 0.57
C TYR A 169 6.70 1.63 1.89
N ALA A 170 7.84 1.17 2.39
CA ALA A 170 8.51 1.84 3.50
C ALA A 170 8.92 3.28 3.14
N LEU A 171 9.44 3.52 1.94
CA LEU A 171 9.72 4.87 1.44
C LEU A 171 8.45 5.71 1.29
N TYR A 172 7.36 5.11 0.78
CA TYR A 172 6.05 5.75 0.70
C TYR A 172 5.54 6.24 2.07
N ILE A 173 5.80 5.49 3.14
CA ILE A 173 5.40 5.87 4.51
C ILE A 173 6.33 6.95 5.08
N LEU A 174 7.64 6.81 4.90
CA LEU A 174 8.63 7.61 5.61
C LEU A 174 8.92 8.95 4.93
N LEU A 175 8.98 9.00 3.59
CA LEU A 175 9.38 10.20 2.86
C LEU A 175 8.43 11.40 3.05
N PRO A 176 7.09 11.22 2.98
CA PRO A 176 6.18 12.35 3.01
C PRO A 176 5.83 12.84 4.42
N ALA A 177 6.35 12.22 5.49
CA ALA A 177 5.91 12.45 6.86
C ALA A 177 5.87 13.95 7.24
N LYS A 178 6.94 14.70 6.99
CA LYS A 178 7.03 16.14 7.28
C LYS A 178 6.07 16.98 6.41
N ALA A 179 5.92 16.61 5.13
CA ALA A 179 5.01 17.31 4.24
C ALA A 179 3.54 17.04 4.64
N ILE A 180 3.23 15.80 5.05
CA ILE A 180 1.90 15.42 5.55
C ILE A 180 1.55 16.16 6.83
N GLU A 181 2.48 16.30 7.76
CA GLU A 181 2.28 17.06 9.00
C GLU A 181 1.91 18.51 8.70
N LYS A 182 2.59 19.15 7.74
CA LYS A 182 2.36 20.54 7.38
C LYS A 182 1.11 20.76 6.53
N TRP A 183 0.91 19.95 5.50
CA TRP A 183 -0.10 20.20 4.47
C TRP A 183 -1.30 19.25 4.54
N GLY A 184 -1.19 18.16 5.26
CA GLY A 184 -2.19 17.10 5.34
C GLY A 184 -2.04 16.05 4.23
N SER A 185 -2.50 14.85 4.53
CA SER A 185 -2.28 13.67 3.69
C SER A 185 -2.91 13.78 2.31
N LEU A 186 -4.13 14.31 2.19
CA LEU A 186 -4.83 14.39 0.90
C LEU A 186 -4.12 15.32 -0.09
N ILE A 187 -3.58 16.45 0.37
CA ILE A 187 -2.82 17.38 -0.47
C ILE A 187 -1.53 16.73 -0.95
N VAL A 188 -0.78 16.13 -0.03
CA VAL A 188 0.53 15.53 -0.34
C VAL A 188 0.39 14.31 -1.25
N ILE A 189 -0.56 13.43 -0.97
CA ILE A 189 -0.83 12.24 -1.81
C ILE A 189 -1.39 12.67 -3.17
N GLY A 190 -2.35 13.60 -3.21
CA GLY A 190 -2.94 14.09 -4.46
C GLY A 190 -1.89 14.72 -5.38
N LEU A 191 -1.08 15.65 -4.86
CA LEU A 191 0.01 16.26 -5.62
C LEU A 191 1.07 15.23 -6.01
N GLY A 192 1.44 14.31 -5.12
CA GLY A 192 2.41 13.26 -5.43
C GLY A 192 1.94 12.34 -6.54
N LEU A 193 0.67 11.89 -6.51
CA LEU A 193 0.06 11.09 -7.58
C LEU A 193 -0.01 11.87 -8.89
N LEU A 194 -0.36 13.15 -8.85
CA LEU A 194 -0.43 14.00 -10.04
C LEU A 194 0.96 14.20 -10.66
N ILE A 195 1.97 14.53 -9.86
CA ILE A 195 3.37 14.69 -10.32
C ILE A 195 3.89 13.37 -10.92
N GLY A 196 3.72 12.26 -10.21
CA GLY A 196 4.11 10.93 -10.70
C GLY A 196 3.34 10.54 -11.96
N GLY A 197 2.04 10.83 -12.00
CA GLY A 197 1.15 10.56 -13.13
C GLY A 197 1.41 11.44 -14.36
N LEU A 198 2.05 12.59 -14.21
CA LEU A 198 2.51 13.41 -15.35
C LEU A 198 3.89 12.96 -15.85
N ILE A 199 4.79 12.57 -14.97
CA ILE A 199 6.18 12.20 -15.32
C ILE A 199 6.26 10.76 -15.84
N PHE A 200 5.68 9.80 -15.13
CA PHE A 200 5.84 8.38 -15.44
C PHE A 200 5.35 7.98 -16.84
N PRO A 201 4.16 8.42 -17.31
CA PRO A 201 3.70 8.12 -18.68
C PRO A 201 4.66 8.60 -19.78
N ILE A 202 5.35 9.73 -19.55
CA ILE A 202 6.33 10.26 -20.49
C ILE A 202 7.57 9.38 -20.51
N VAL A 203 8.08 9.02 -19.33
CA VAL A 203 9.29 8.19 -19.20
C VAL A 203 9.13 6.83 -19.87
N ILE A 204 7.98 6.17 -19.66
CA ILE A 204 7.72 4.84 -20.22
C ILE A 204 7.05 4.88 -21.60
N GLN A 205 6.81 6.07 -22.14
CA GLN A 205 6.12 6.28 -23.42
C GLN A 205 4.76 5.58 -23.46
N ALA A 206 3.88 5.90 -22.48
CA ALA A 206 2.61 5.22 -22.23
C ALA A 206 1.71 5.11 -23.47
N TRP A 207 1.83 6.05 -24.42
CA TRP A 207 1.09 6.06 -25.69
C TRP A 207 1.43 4.93 -26.66
N LYS A 208 2.48 4.15 -26.37
CA LYS A 208 2.84 2.95 -27.15
C LYS A 208 2.05 1.71 -26.74
N TYR A 209 1.35 1.76 -25.61
CA TYR A 209 0.59 0.64 -25.09
C TYR A 209 -0.90 0.85 -25.36
N GLU A 210 -1.57 -0.23 -25.75
CA GLU A 210 -3.00 -0.22 -25.99
C GLU A 210 -3.79 -0.54 -24.73
N LEU A 211 -4.94 0.11 -24.57
CA LEU A 211 -5.94 -0.21 -23.57
C LEU A 211 -7.13 -0.89 -24.26
N PRO A 212 -7.31 -2.20 -24.10
CA PRO A 212 -8.50 -2.86 -24.61
C PRO A 212 -9.76 -2.31 -23.92
N LEU A 213 -10.59 -1.54 -24.65
CA LEU A 213 -11.79 -0.89 -24.11
C LEU A 213 -12.97 -1.89 -24.08
N THR A 214 -12.89 -2.86 -23.19
CA THR A 214 -14.01 -3.75 -22.86
C THR A 214 -14.76 -3.27 -21.62
N GLY A 215 -16.05 -3.64 -21.49
CA GLY A 215 -16.83 -3.29 -20.29
C GLY A 215 -16.18 -3.80 -19.00
N GLY A 216 -15.58 -4.99 -19.02
CA GLY A 216 -14.84 -5.57 -17.89
C GLY A 216 -13.60 -4.74 -17.53
N ASN A 217 -12.79 -4.34 -18.51
CA ASN A 217 -11.60 -3.50 -18.28
C ASN A 217 -11.97 -2.11 -17.76
N LEU A 218 -13.04 -1.50 -18.25
CA LEU A 218 -13.50 -0.20 -17.75
C LEU A 218 -13.98 -0.31 -16.29
N LEU A 219 -14.72 -1.38 -15.95
CA LEU A 219 -15.17 -1.61 -14.58
C LEU A 219 -13.99 -1.89 -13.63
N ALA A 220 -13.01 -2.69 -14.05
CA ALA A 220 -11.82 -2.97 -13.27
C ALA A 220 -10.93 -1.72 -13.12
N LEU A 221 -10.81 -0.88 -14.16
CA LEU A 221 -10.11 0.40 -14.07
C LEU A 221 -10.80 1.36 -13.09
N PHE A 222 -12.14 1.41 -13.10
CA PHE A 222 -12.91 2.16 -12.09
C PHE A 222 -12.64 1.60 -10.68
N GLY A 223 -12.61 0.28 -10.52
CA GLY A 223 -12.26 -0.40 -9.26
C GLY A 223 -10.86 0.00 -8.76
N LEU A 224 -9.87 -0.03 -9.65
CA LEU A 224 -8.48 0.31 -9.32
C LEU A 224 -8.31 1.79 -8.95
N VAL A 225 -8.84 2.69 -9.77
CA VAL A 225 -8.63 4.15 -9.66
C VAL A 225 -9.57 4.76 -8.62
N PHE A 226 -10.88 4.56 -8.78
CA PHE A 226 -11.86 5.25 -7.95
C PHE A 226 -12.03 4.55 -6.59
N ILE A 227 -12.33 3.25 -6.59
CA ILE A 227 -12.56 2.50 -5.34
C ILE A 227 -11.25 2.35 -4.56
N GLY A 228 -10.22 1.80 -5.21
CA GLY A 228 -8.97 1.44 -4.57
C GLY A 228 -8.01 2.59 -4.31
N THR A 229 -8.21 3.76 -4.91
CA THR A 229 -7.32 4.90 -4.65
C THR A 229 -8.11 6.09 -4.09
N VAL A 230 -8.99 6.70 -4.83
CA VAL A 230 -9.68 7.94 -4.41
C VAL A 230 -10.57 7.71 -3.18
N PHE A 231 -11.45 6.73 -3.25
CA PHE A 231 -12.36 6.38 -2.16
C PHE A 231 -11.59 5.80 -0.96
N ALA A 232 -10.73 4.80 -1.18
CA ALA A 232 -10.01 4.13 -0.11
C ALA A 232 -9.16 5.11 0.71
N TYR A 233 -8.33 5.94 0.08
CA TYR A 233 -7.56 6.96 0.80
C TYR A 233 -8.43 7.94 1.56
N THR A 234 -9.50 8.45 0.94
CA THR A 234 -10.40 9.43 1.59
C THR A 234 -11.07 8.84 2.83
N VAL A 235 -11.59 7.61 2.72
CA VAL A 235 -12.28 6.92 3.80
C VAL A 235 -11.31 6.49 4.90
N PHE A 236 -10.13 5.97 4.53
CA PHE A 236 -9.07 5.61 5.47
C PHE A 236 -8.63 6.80 6.32
N LEU A 237 -8.28 7.92 5.68
CA LEU A 237 -7.82 9.11 6.39
C LEU A 237 -8.89 9.67 7.32
N LYS A 238 -10.15 9.71 6.88
CA LYS A 238 -11.25 10.12 7.74
C LYS A 238 -11.50 9.14 8.89
N GLY A 239 -11.37 7.84 8.66
CA GLY A 239 -11.48 6.83 9.70
C GLY A 239 -10.34 6.95 10.74
N THR A 240 -9.11 7.13 10.31
CA THR A 240 -7.94 7.25 11.19
C THR A 240 -7.99 8.49 12.08
N THR A 241 -8.58 9.60 11.64
CA THR A 241 -8.83 10.77 12.52
C THR A 241 -9.80 10.49 13.67
N MET A 242 -10.61 9.44 13.54
CA MET A 242 -11.60 9.05 14.57
C MET A 242 -11.07 7.98 15.54
N VAL A 243 -10.18 7.08 15.08
CA VAL A 243 -9.69 5.95 15.89
C VAL A 243 -8.22 6.07 16.29
N GLY A 244 -7.50 7.04 15.74
CA GLY A 244 -6.05 7.22 15.88
C GLY A 244 -5.26 6.40 14.86
N ALA A 245 -4.05 6.89 14.53
CA ALA A 245 -3.21 6.32 13.46
C ALA A 245 -2.83 4.86 13.72
N VAL A 246 -2.44 4.50 14.96
CA VAL A 246 -1.99 3.14 15.31
C VAL A 246 -3.14 2.13 15.22
N LYS A 247 -4.32 2.47 15.77
CA LYS A 247 -5.48 1.61 15.65
C LYS A 247 -5.97 1.53 14.20
N GLY A 248 -5.85 2.64 13.44
CA GLY A 248 -6.14 2.67 12.01
C GLY A 248 -5.23 1.71 11.23
N SER A 249 -3.93 1.78 11.45
CA SER A 249 -2.96 0.88 10.80
C SER A 249 -3.23 -0.61 11.13
N LEU A 250 -3.56 -0.92 12.40
CA LEU A 250 -3.92 -2.29 12.79
C LEU A 250 -5.20 -2.79 12.08
N LEU A 251 -6.22 -1.95 11.98
CA LEU A 251 -7.48 -2.32 11.29
C LEU A 251 -7.28 -2.44 9.77
N ALA A 252 -6.37 -1.65 9.19
CA ALA A 252 -6.03 -1.75 7.78
C ALA A 252 -5.38 -3.09 7.40
N SER A 253 -4.83 -3.85 8.38
CA SER A 253 -4.29 -5.20 8.13
C SER A 253 -5.35 -6.23 7.68
N VAL A 254 -6.62 -5.84 7.55
CA VAL A 254 -7.64 -6.60 6.83
C VAL A 254 -7.37 -6.68 5.32
N GLU A 255 -6.60 -5.74 4.75
CA GLU A 255 -6.29 -5.65 3.32
C GLU A 255 -5.73 -6.95 2.73
N PRO A 256 -4.65 -7.58 3.26
CA PRO A 256 -4.13 -8.82 2.70
C PRO A 256 -5.15 -9.97 2.79
N ILE A 257 -5.94 -10.02 3.84
CA ILE A 257 -7.01 -11.02 3.98
C ILE A 257 -8.07 -10.82 2.89
N ALA A 258 -8.51 -9.57 2.71
CA ALA A 258 -9.46 -9.22 1.66
C ALA A 258 -8.89 -9.49 0.25
N SER A 259 -7.62 -9.17 0.02
CA SER A 259 -6.94 -9.41 -1.26
C SER A 259 -6.91 -10.91 -1.60
N VAL A 260 -6.54 -11.78 -0.66
CA VAL A 260 -6.51 -13.23 -0.86
C VAL A 260 -7.91 -13.77 -1.16
N ILE A 261 -8.90 -13.40 -0.34
CA ILE A 261 -10.30 -13.86 -0.53
C ILE A 261 -10.84 -13.41 -1.89
N LEU A 262 -10.65 -12.14 -2.25
CA LEU A 262 -11.14 -11.58 -3.51
C LEU A 262 -10.39 -12.17 -4.73
N THR A 263 -9.10 -12.48 -4.60
CA THR A 263 -8.32 -13.16 -5.64
C THR A 263 -8.91 -14.55 -5.92
N VAL A 264 -9.25 -15.33 -4.89
CA VAL A 264 -9.91 -16.62 -5.06
C VAL A 264 -11.29 -16.47 -5.69
N LEU A 265 -12.10 -15.52 -5.19
CA LEU A 265 -13.50 -15.38 -5.63
C LEU A 265 -13.64 -14.79 -7.04
N ILE A 266 -12.78 -13.86 -7.42
CA ILE A 266 -12.90 -13.10 -8.68
C ILE A 266 -12.01 -13.70 -9.77
N MET A 267 -10.77 -14.05 -9.43
CA MET A 267 -9.80 -14.57 -10.40
C MET A 267 -9.78 -16.10 -10.49
N GLY A 268 -10.36 -16.79 -9.50
CA GLY A 268 -10.34 -18.25 -9.44
C GLY A 268 -8.98 -18.84 -9.05
N ASP A 269 -8.05 -18.03 -8.56
CA ASP A 269 -6.72 -18.47 -8.14
C ASP A 269 -6.83 -19.44 -6.96
N ARG A 270 -5.88 -20.37 -6.88
CA ARG A 270 -5.82 -21.36 -5.79
C ARG A 270 -4.58 -21.14 -4.96
N PHE A 271 -4.74 -21.20 -3.66
CA PHE A 271 -3.64 -21.17 -2.69
C PHE A 271 -3.52 -22.56 -2.05
N PHE A 272 -2.29 -23.02 -1.88
CA PHE A 272 -2.03 -24.22 -1.09
C PHE A 272 -2.19 -23.90 0.40
N ALA A 273 -2.51 -24.90 1.22
CA ALA A 273 -2.66 -24.70 2.66
C ALA A 273 -1.40 -24.12 3.30
N ILE A 274 -0.23 -24.48 2.80
CA ILE A 274 1.07 -24.00 3.26
C ILE A 274 1.26 -22.49 2.96
N ASP A 275 0.74 -21.99 1.82
CA ASP A 275 0.78 -20.56 1.48
C ASP A 275 -0.07 -19.77 2.47
N VAL A 276 -1.25 -20.29 2.81
CA VAL A 276 -2.15 -19.65 3.79
C VAL A 276 -1.45 -19.57 5.16
N VAL A 277 -0.69 -20.59 5.55
CA VAL A 277 0.14 -20.54 6.77
C VAL A 277 1.19 -19.43 6.67
N GLY A 278 1.91 -19.34 5.54
CA GLY A 278 2.90 -18.28 5.31
C GLY A 278 2.28 -16.88 5.35
N MET A 279 1.12 -16.69 4.71
CA MET A 279 0.36 -15.45 4.72
C MET A 279 -0.08 -15.07 6.14
N PHE A 280 -0.58 -16.04 6.90
CA PHE A 280 -0.98 -15.85 8.30
C PHE A 280 0.20 -15.42 9.17
N LEU A 281 1.38 -16.03 9.01
CA LEU A 281 2.60 -15.67 9.76
C LEU A 281 3.00 -14.21 9.49
N ILE A 282 2.96 -13.74 8.24
CA ILE A 282 3.29 -12.33 7.90
C ILE A 282 2.28 -11.38 8.53
N VAL A 283 0.99 -11.65 8.39
CA VAL A 283 -0.07 -10.81 8.97
C VAL A 283 0.06 -10.76 10.50
N LEU A 284 0.33 -11.90 11.13
CA LEU A 284 0.51 -11.95 12.57
C LEU A 284 1.77 -11.20 13.05
N ALA A 285 2.87 -11.24 12.28
CA ALA A 285 4.06 -10.43 12.54
C ALA A 285 3.73 -8.92 12.55
N VAL A 286 2.94 -8.45 11.57
CA VAL A 286 2.47 -7.05 11.50
C VAL A 286 1.60 -6.68 12.70
N ILE A 287 0.70 -7.57 13.10
CA ILE A 287 -0.16 -7.39 14.26
C ILE A 287 0.67 -7.25 15.55
N ILE A 288 1.66 -8.10 15.75
CA ILE A 288 2.56 -8.06 16.94
C ILE A 288 3.29 -6.71 17.00
N ILE A 289 3.88 -6.24 15.88
CA ILE A 289 4.58 -4.95 15.83
C ILE A 289 3.60 -3.80 16.13
N SER A 290 2.42 -3.83 15.54
CA SER A 290 1.40 -2.79 15.70
C SER A 290 0.85 -2.72 17.12
N LEU A 291 0.59 -3.86 17.76
CA LEU A 291 0.12 -3.94 19.16
C LEU A 291 1.19 -3.41 20.12
N LYS A 292 2.45 -3.78 19.91
CA LYS A 292 3.56 -3.26 20.72
C LYS A 292 3.63 -1.74 20.68
N ASN A 293 3.54 -1.15 19.47
CA ASN A 293 3.55 0.29 19.30
C ASN A 293 2.35 0.96 20.02
N LEU A 294 1.19 0.31 20.00
CA LEU A 294 -0.02 0.80 20.68
C LEU A 294 0.15 0.80 22.20
N VAL A 295 0.76 -0.25 22.77
CA VAL A 295 1.04 -0.34 24.20
C VAL A 295 2.07 0.71 24.63
N ALA A 296 3.11 0.93 23.81
CA ALA A 296 4.14 1.94 24.10
C ALA A 296 3.55 3.36 24.14
N LEU A 297 2.67 3.72 23.17
CA LEU A 297 1.99 5.03 23.15
C LEU A 297 1.10 5.22 24.37
N LYS A 298 0.30 4.23 24.76
CA LYS A 298 -0.55 4.32 25.95
C LYS A 298 0.26 4.48 27.25
N LYS A 299 1.46 3.89 27.32
CA LYS A 299 2.35 4.08 28.47
C LYS A 299 2.90 5.52 28.53
N GLN A 300 3.25 6.09 27.39
CA GLN A 300 3.71 7.51 27.33
C GLN A 300 2.62 8.50 27.73
N GLU A 301 1.37 8.30 27.25
CA GLU A 301 0.23 9.14 27.63
C GLU A 301 -0.10 9.07 29.13
N LYS A 302 0.14 7.92 29.80
CA LYS A 302 -0.05 7.77 31.24
C LYS A 302 1.05 8.45 32.08
N ILE A 303 2.25 8.65 31.51
CA ILE A 303 3.36 9.32 32.21
C ILE A 303 3.22 10.85 32.09
N GLN A 304 2.56 11.35 31.04
CA GLN A 304 2.33 12.78 30.81
C GLN A 304 1.07 13.34 31.51
N ARG A 305 0.24 12.47 32.10
CA ARG A 305 -0.90 12.81 32.96
C ARG A 305 -0.55 12.68 34.43
#